data_c3c15eb4c757a4faea29c227064ae33a
#
_entry.id   c3c15eb4c757a4faea29c227064ae33a
#
_cell.length_a   1.000
_cell.length_b   1.000
_cell.length_c   1.000
_cell.angle_alpha   90.00
_cell.angle_beta   90.00
_cell.angle_gamma   90.00
#
_symmetry.space_group_name_H-M   'P 1'
#
loop_
_entity.id
_entity.type
_entity.pdbx_description
1 polymer ?
#
loop_
_entity_poly.entity_id
_entity_poly.type
_entity_poly.pdbx_seq_one_letter_code
_entity_poly.pdbx_strand_id
1 'polypeptide(L)'
;MPAKAVNGITVAHFYETYREKLQLELLNGGNGLHRLIREGSINRPALALTGFFKYFANKRIQVFGAAEMTYLKTLTQRQQIEIFGEMTKRGIPAIVLTRNYTASHPMLAVSEEMNLPIFRTPLITMNFVNAATLCIDNEFAPSTTEHATTRAEAASVRVHMGAESRAPASRGPYR
;
A
#
# COMPACT_ATOMS: atom_id res chain seq x y z
N MET A 1 -23.52 2.87 14.56
CA MET A 1 -23.28 3.26 13.15
C MET A 1 -21.97 2.65 12.74
N PRO A 2 -21.94 1.74 11.76
CA PRO A 2 -20.67 1.24 11.25
C PRO A 2 -19.95 2.42 10.58
N ALA A 3 -18.70 2.66 10.97
CA ALA A 3 -17.83 3.65 10.35
C ALA A 3 -17.74 3.31 8.86
N LYS A 4 -18.21 4.24 8.01
CA LYS A 4 -18.08 4.16 6.56
C LYS A 4 -16.60 3.94 6.27
N ALA A 5 -16.25 2.85 5.57
CA ALA A 5 -14.88 2.55 5.21
C ALA A 5 -14.25 3.80 4.61
N VAL A 6 -13.24 4.33 5.28
CA VAL A 6 -12.46 5.46 4.78
C VAL A 6 -11.81 4.96 3.48
N ASN A 7 -12.09 5.62 2.35
CA ASN A 7 -11.56 5.25 1.04
C ASN A 7 -10.03 5.49 0.96
N GLY A 8 -9.26 4.92 1.90
CA GLY A 8 -7.82 5.05 1.96
C GLY A 8 -7.26 5.05 3.38
N ILE A 9 -5.95 4.92 3.49
CA ILE A 9 -5.19 5.06 4.73
C ILE A 9 -4.37 6.35 4.70
N THR A 10 -4.15 6.97 5.87
CA THR A 10 -3.30 8.17 5.92
C THR A 10 -1.83 7.80 5.73
N VAL A 11 -1.05 8.73 5.18
CA VAL A 11 0.41 8.60 5.10
C VAL A 11 1.02 8.46 6.50
N ALA A 12 0.46 9.15 7.51
CA ALA A 12 0.85 8.99 8.91
C ALA A 12 0.73 7.53 9.38
N HIS A 13 -0.46 6.93 9.20
CA HIS A 13 -0.68 5.52 9.57
C HIS A 13 0.28 4.57 8.86
N PHE A 14 0.45 4.73 7.55
CA PHE A 14 1.41 3.94 6.78
C PHE A 14 2.84 4.09 7.31
N TYR A 15 3.28 5.30 7.59
CA TYR A 15 4.62 5.57 8.11
C TYR A 15 4.81 4.99 9.50
N GLU A 16 3.92 5.25 10.44
CA GLU A 16 4.00 4.76 11.82
C GLU A 16 3.99 3.23 11.90
N THR A 17 3.16 2.58 11.08
CA THR A 17 3.03 1.12 11.08
C THR A 17 4.21 0.42 10.42
N TYR A 18 4.73 0.96 9.32
CA TYR A 18 5.68 0.24 8.46
C TYR A 18 7.08 0.85 8.38
N ARG A 19 7.36 1.95 9.09
CA ARG A 19 8.65 2.65 8.99
C ARG A 19 9.85 1.75 9.28
N GLU A 20 9.76 0.83 10.23
CA GLU A 20 10.86 -0.09 10.57
C GLU A 20 11.05 -1.15 9.49
N LYS A 21 9.95 -1.80 9.08
CA LYS A 21 9.98 -2.83 8.05
C LYS A 21 10.46 -2.31 6.71
N LEU A 22 10.06 -1.11 6.32
CA LEU A 22 10.41 -0.47 5.06
C LEU A 22 11.63 0.46 5.19
N GLN A 23 12.20 0.58 6.38
CA GLN A 23 13.34 1.43 6.71
C GLN A 23 13.12 2.87 6.23
N LEU A 24 11.94 3.43 6.50
CA LEU A 24 11.55 4.75 6.04
C LEU A 24 12.07 5.84 6.97
N GLU A 25 12.64 6.87 6.38
CA GLU A 25 13.01 8.13 7.01
C GLU A 25 12.24 9.27 6.36
N LEU A 26 11.54 10.08 7.17
CA LEU A 26 10.87 11.28 6.67
C LEU A 26 11.90 12.39 6.46
N LEU A 27 12.05 12.86 5.22
CA LEU A 27 12.97 13.94 4.86
C LEU A 27 12.33 15.32 4.98
N ASN A 28 11.07 15.45 4.55
CA ASN A 28 10.34 16.72 4.57
C ASN A 28 8.82 16.49 4.42
N GLY A 29 8.03 17.57 4.54
CA GLY A 29 6.59 17.54 4.32
C GLY A 29 5.78 16.92 5.45
N GLY A 30 6.28 16.96 6.69
CA GLY A 30 5.60 16.39 7.87
C GLY A 30 4.16 16.88 8.06
N ASN A 31 3.86 18.11 7.68
CA ASN A 31 2.50 18.65 7.74
C ASN A 31 1.52 17.99 6.77
N GLY A 32 2.01 17.23 5.78
CA GLY A 32 1.20 16.51 4.79
C GLY A 32 0.93 15.06 5.13
N LEU A 33 1.28 14.58 6.31
CA LEU A 33 1.08 13.18 6.73
C LEU A 33 -0.40 12.77 6.81
N HIS A 34 -1.34 13.72 6.83
CA HIS A 34 -2.78 13.48 6.75
C HIS A 34 -3.27 13.09 5.33
N ARG A 35 -2.43 13.23 4.29
CA ARG A 35 -2.77 12.83 2.91
C ARG A 35 -3.14 11.35 2.86
N LEU A 36 -4.01 10.99 1.90
CA LEU A 36 -4.56 9.63 1.81
C LEU A 36 -3.93 8.83 0.67
N ILE A 37 -3.50 7.63 0.98
CA ILE A 37 -3.20 6.55 0.04
C ILE A 37 -4.54 5.86 -0.25
N ARG A 38 -4.98 5.87 -1.50
CA ARG A 38 -6.31 5.38 -1.88
C ARG A 38 -6.31 4.13 -2.75
N GLU A 39 -5.15 3.65 -3.14
CA GLU A 39 -4.99 2.43 -3.95
C GLU A 39 -3.89 1.55 -3.39
N GLY A 40 -4.11 0.23 -3.43
CA GLY A 40 -3.28 -0.81 -2.83
C GLY A 40 -1.94 -1.07 -3.52
N SER A 41 -1.47 -0.22 -4.43
CA SER A 41 -0.22 -0.43 -5.14
C SER A 41 0.65 0.83 -5.20
N ILE A 42 1.89 0.62 -5.58
CA ILE A 42 2.91 1.67 -5.74
C ILE A 42 2.94 2.15 -7.19
N ASN A 43 3.28 3.41 -7.44
CA ASN A 43 3.52 3.94 -8.76
C ASN A 43 4.98 4.39 -8.96
N ARG A 44 5.54 4.11 -10.12
CA ARG A 44 6.79 4.69 -10.59
C ARG A 44 6.47 5.74 -11.66
N PRO A 45 6.74 7.03 -11.41
CA PRO A 45 6.18 8.11 -12.23
C PRO A 45 6.99 8.43 -13.49
N ALA A 46 7.60 7.43 -14.15
CA ALA A 46 8.52 7.64 -15.27
C ALA A 46 7.94 8.55 -16.37
N LEU A 47 6.70 8.28 -16.83
CA LEU A 47 6.06 9.11 -17.86
C LEU A 47 5.63 10.48 -17.33
N ALA A 48 5.20 10.57 -16.07
CA ALA A 48 4.84 11.84 -15.47
C ALA A 48 6.02 12.82 -15.40
N LEU A 49 7.24 12.30 -15.24
CA LEU A 49 8.45 13.10 -15.26
C LEU A 49 8.75 13.74 -16.63
N THR A 50 8.19 13.20 -17.71
CA THR A 50 8.26 13.82 -19.05
C THR A 50 7.14 14.82 -19.31
N GLY A 51 6.28 15.07 -18.33
CA GLY A 51 5.11 15.94 -18.46
C GLY A 51 3.83 15.23 -18.96
N PHE A 52 3.87 13.91 -19.12
CA PHE A 52 2.71 13.14 -19.58
C PHE A 52 1.89 12.60 -18.39
N PHE A 53 0.73 13.21 -18.11
CA PHE A 53 -0.10 12.92 -16.96
C PHE A 53 -1.43 12.24 -17.27
N LYS A 54 -1.70 11.86 -18.53
CA LYS A 54 -3.02 11.37 -18.96
C LYS A 54 -3.54 10.16 -18.14
N TYR A 55 -2.62 9.24 -17.77
CA TYR A 55 -2.93 8.04 -16.98
C TYR A 55 -2.12 7.98 -15.69
N PHE A 56 -1.83 9.12 -15.13
CA PHE A 56 -1.01 9.21 -13.93
C PHE A 56 -1.75 8.66 -12.69
N ALA A 57 -1.13 7.68 -12.04
CA ALA A 57 -1.68 7.02 -10.85
C ALA A 57 -1.47 7.87 -9.59
N ASN A 58 -2.20 8.98 -9.48
CA ASN A 58 -2.06 9.97 -8.43
C ASN A 58 -2.54 9.52 -7.04
N LYS A 59 -3.30 8.42 -6.95
CA LYS A 59 -3.82 7.88 -5.68
C LYS A 59 -2.83 6.99 -4.94
N ARG A 60 -1.65 6.75 -5.53
CA ARG A 60 -0.61 5.83 -5.05
C ARG A 60 0.62 6.58 -4.56
N ILE A 61 1.37 5.97 -3.66
CA ILE A 61 2.72 6.43 -3.31
C ILE A 61 3.59 6.42 -4.57
N GLN A 62 4.32 7.51 -4.80
CA GLN A 62 5.23 7.66 -5.93
C GLN A 62 6.64 7.24 -5.52
N VAL A 63 7.22 6.27 -6.21
CA VAL A 63 8.55 5.73 -5.89
C VAL A 63 9.56 6.12 -6.95
N PHE A 64 10.63 6.73 -6.49
CA PHE A 64 11.77 7.17 -7.29
C PHE A 64 12.96 6.25 -7.06
N GLY A 65 13.35 5.54 -8.08
CA GLY A 65 14.56 4.72 -8.12
C GLY A 65 15.66 5.35 -8.96
N ALA A 66 16.65 4.53 -9.34
CA ALA A 66 17.79 5.00 -10.11
C ALA A 66 17.40 5.67 -11.44
N ALA A 67 16.42 5.10 -12.16
CA ALA A 67 15.99 5.64 -13.45
C ALA A 67 15.38 7.03 -13.30
N GLU A 68 14.43 7.20 -12.38
CA GLU A 68 13.77 8.47 -12.12
C GLU A 68 14.77 9.53 -11.62
N MET A 69 15.63 9.17 -10.68
CA MET A 69 16.64 10.09 -10.14
C MET A 69 17.70 10.48 -11.17
N THR A 70 18.06 9.57 -12.09
CA THR A 70 18.98 9.88 -13.19
C THR A 70 18.32 10.82 -14.21
N TYR A 71 17.05 10.57 -14.54
CA TYR A 71 16.32 11.43 -15.46
C TYR A 71 16.15 12.84 -14.89
N LEU A 72 15.84 12.99 -13.60
CA LEU A 72 15.72 14.30 -12.95
C LEU A 72 16.98 15.17 -13.10
N LYS A 73 18.17 14.55 -13.14
CA LYS A 73 19.44 15.28 -13.35
C LYS A 73 19.54 15.91 -14.74
N THR A 74 18.77 15.46 -15.71
CA THR A 74 18.71 16.04 -17.07
C THR A 74 17.79 17.24 -17.16
N LEU A 75 16.94 17.46 -16.14
CA LEU A 75 15.98 18.55 -16.08
C LEU A 75 16.56 19.75 -15.35
N THR A 76 16.18 20.96 -15.81
CA THR A 76 16.46 22.19 -15.07
C THR A 76 15.70 22.23 -13.75
N GLN A 77 16.15 23.04 -12.80
CA GLN A 77 15.44 23.23 -11.53
C GLN A 77 13.99 23.69 -11.75
N ARG A 78 13.76 24.59 -12.71
CA ARG A 78 12.42 25.06 -13.05
C ARG A 78 11.52 23.94 -13.54
N GLN A 79 12.01 23.10 -14.45
CA GLN A 79 11.26 21.93 -14.93
C GLN A 79 10.93 20.95 -13.80
N GLN A 80 11.87 20.71 -12.87
CA GLN A 80 11.62 19.87 -11.71
C GLN A 80 10.52 20.47 -10.81
N ILE A 81 10.55 21.78 -10.53
CA ILE A 81 9.50 22.46 -9.74
C ILE A 81 8.13 22.33 -10.41
N GLU A 82 8.05 22.55 -11.72
CA GLU A 82 6.81 22.44 -12.48
C GLU A 82 6.24 21.02 -12.43
N ILE A 83 7.08 20.00 -12.62
CA ILE A 83 6.66 18.57 -12.58
C ILE A 83 6.21 18.15 -11.18
N PHE A 84 6.99 18.46 -10.14
CA PHE A 84 6.62 18.10 -8.77
C PHE A 84 5.38 18.87 -8.31
N GLY A 85 5.26 20.14 -8.66
CA GLY A 85 4.08 20.95 -8.41
C GLY A 85 2.83 20.35 -9.07
N GLU A 86 2.93 19.93 -10.33
CA GLU A 86 1.82 19.29 -11.05
C GLU A 86 1.42 17.94 -10.45
N MET A 87 2.40 17.09 -10.09
CA MET A 87 2.14 15.83 -9.38
C MET A 87 1.42 16.08 -8.06
N THR A 88 1.87 17.08 -7.30
CA THR A 88 1.30 17.40 -5.98
C THR A 88 -0.11 17.96 -6.08
N LYS A 89 -0.39 18.84 -7.06
CA LYS A 89 -1.75 19.35 -7.35
C LYS A 89 -2.73 18.25 -7.72
N ARG A 90 -2.26 17.20 -8.38
CA ARG A 90 -3.07 16.01 -8.69
C ARG A 90 -3.35 15.12 -7.48
N GLY A 91 -2.79 15.44 -6.32
CA GLY A 91 -3.12 14.82 -5.05
C GLY A 91 -2.36 13.55 -4.72
N ILE A 92 -1.11 13.42 -5.18
CA ILE A 92 -0.26 12.29 -4.74
C ILE A 92 -0.13 12.27 -3.22
N PRO A 93 -0.13 11.09 -2.58
CA PRO A 93 -0.01 11.01 -1.13
C PRO A 93 1.39 11.32 -0.61
N ALA A 94 2.42 10.78 -1.25
CA ALA A 94 3.81 10.92 -0.83
C ALA A 94 4.78 10.53 -1.95
N ILE A 95 6.04 10.92 -1.79
CA ILE A 95 7.18 10.45 -2.59
C ILE A 95 8.09 9.60 -1.69
N VAL A 96 8.63 8.50 -2.22
CA VAL A 96 9.65 7.68 -1.57
C VAL A 96 10.86 7.56 -2.47
N LEU A 97 12.02 7.97 -1.97
CA LEU A 97 13.32 7.85 -2.62
C LEU A 97 13.98 6.55 -2.14
N THR A 98 14.24 5.62 -3.04
CA THR A 98 14.91 4.35 -2.72
C THR A 98 16.44 4.48 -2.82
N ARG A 99 17.19 3.43 -2.42
CA ARG A 99 18.68 3.39 -2.51
C ARG A 99 19.39 4.56 -1.82
N ASN A 100 18.82 5.10 -0.74
CA ASN A 100 19.35 6.26 -0.04
C ASN A 100 19.56 7.52 -0.92
N TYR A 101 18.83 7.64 -2.02
CA TYR A 101 18.86 8.89 -2.78
C TYR A 101 18.43 10.07 -1.91
N THR A 102 19.07 11.22 -2.14
CA THR A 102 18.71 12.48 -1.49
C THR A 102 17.70 13.24 -2.34
N ALA A 103 16.79 13.95 -1.69
CA ALA A 103 15.86 14.83 -2.38
C ALA A 103 16.60 16.00 -3.03
N SER A 104 16.23 16.35 -4.27
CA SER A 104 16.77 17.56 -4.92
C SER A 104 16.19 18.82 -4.27
N HIS A 105 16.89 19.94 -4.42
CA HIS A 105 16.41 21.22 -3.89
C HIS A 105 14.99 21.56 -4.41
N PRO A 106 14.66 21.39 -5.70
CA PRO A 106 13.28 21.55 -6.21
C PRO A 106 12.25 20.64 -5.53
N MET A 107 12.59 19.38 -5.25
CA MET A 107 11.71 18.47 -4.52
C MET A 107 11.40 19.00 -3.12
N LEU A 108 12.43 19.42 -2.38
CA LEU A 108 12.28 19.96 -1.03
C LEU A 108 11.45 21.24 -1.02
N ALA A 109 11.68 22.15 -1.98
CA ALA A 109 10.93 23.40 -2.11
C ALA A 109 9.43 23.14 -2.31
N VAL A 110 9.06 22.26 -3.24
CA VAL A 110 7.65 21.89 -3.48
C VAL A 110 7.06 21.14 -2.28
N SER A 111 7.84 20.27 -1.66
CA SER A 111 7.43 19.54 -0.45
C SER A 111 7.04 20.49 0.68
N GLU A 112 7.84 21.50 0.92
CA GLU A 112 7.60 22.50 1.96
C GLU A 112 6.39 23.38 1.63
N GLU A 113 6.34 23.92 0.41
CA GLU A 113 5.27 24.82 -0.03
C GLU A 113 3.90 24.14 -0.06
N MET A 114 3.84 22.88 -0.52
CA MET A 114 2.59 22.15 -0.75
C MET A 114 2.29 21.05 0.27
N ASN A 115 3.08 20.95 1.33
CA ASN A 115 2.95 19.91 2.37
C ASN A 115 2.91 18.50 1.75
N LEU A 116 3.90 18.16 0.93
CA LEU A 116 4.06 16.85 0.31
C LEU A 116 5.09 16.02 1.09
N PRO A 117 4.70 14.92 1.74
CA PRO A 117 5.66 14.06 2.43
C PRO A 117 6.67 13.44 1.46
N ILE A 118 7.95 13.56 1.78
CA ILE A 118 9.05 12.90 1.07
C ILE A 118 9.79 12.02 2.06
N PHE A 119 9.88 10.75 1.73
CA PHE A 119 10.60 9.73 2.50
C PHE A 119 11.83 9.24 1.75
N ARG A 120 12.77 8.66 2.51
CA ARG A 120 13.93 7.94 2.00
C ARG A 120 13.96 6.54 2.60
N THR A 121 14.50 5.59 1.83
CA THR A 121 14.81 4.24 2.30
C THR A 121 16.12 3.74 1.68
N PRO A 122 16.95 2.96 2.41
CA PRO A 122 18.13 2.31 1.86
C PRO A 122 17.79 1.13 0.93
N LEU A 123 16.56 0.62 0.98
CA LEU A 123 16.15 -0.53 0.18
C LEU A 123 16.32 -0.24 -1.32
N ILE A 124 16.71 -1.27 -2.07
CA ILE A 124 16.66 -1.19 -3.54
C ILE A 124 15.20 -1.11 -4.01
N THR A 125 15.00 -0.44 -5.14
CA THR A 125 13.66 -0.09 -5.61
C THR A 125 12.70 -1.27 -5.70
N MET A 126 13.14 -2.41 -6.24
CA MET A 126 12.30 -3.60 -6.38
C MET A 126 11.90 -4.17 -5.01
N ASN A 127 12.84 -4.27 -4.08
CA ASN A 127 12.56 -4.77 -2.73
C ASN A 127 11.58 -3.86 -1.99
N PHE A 128 11.76 -2.54 -2.10
CA PHE A 128 10.85 -1.58 -1.52
C PHE A 128 9.45 -1.70 -2.12
N VAL A 129 9.32 -1.70 -3.45
CA VAL A 129 8.03 -1.81 -4.15
C VAL A 129 7.29 -3.08 -3.74
N ASN A 130 7.95 -4.23 -3.74
CA ASN A 130 7.33 -5.51 -3.33
C ASN A 130 6.87 -5.48 -1.87
N ALA A 131 7.74 -5.05 -0.95
CA ALA A 131 7.41 -5.00 0.47
C ALA A 131 6.30 -3.97 0.78
N ALA A 132 6.37 -2.79 0.19
CA ALA A 132 5.37 -1.74 0.41
C ALA A 132 4.01 -2.11 -0.20
N THR A 133 3.98 -2.74 -1.37
CA THR A 133 2.73 -3.23 -1.97
C THR A 133 2.04 -4.23 -1.03
N LEU A 134 2.77 -5.22 -0.50
CA LEU A 134 2.21 -6.17 0.46
C LEU A 134 1.70 -5.48 1.74
N CYS A 135 2.41 -4.48 2.24
CA CYS A 135 1.96 -3.71 3.41
C CYS A 135 0.64 -2.98 3.13
N ILE A 136 0.54 -2.32 1.97
CA ILE A 136 -0.65 -1.55 1.60
C ILE A 136 -1.82 -2.49 1.29
N ASP A 137 -1.59 -3.60 0.58
CA ASP A 137 -2.63 -4.60 0.28
C ASP A 137 -3.25 -5.17 1.56
N ASN A 138 -2.45 -5.39 2.61
CA ASN A 138 -2.96 -5.83 3.91
C ASN A 138 -3.93 -4.80 4.54
N GLU A 139 -3.69 -3.50 4.35
CA GLU A 139 -4.58 -2.44 4.86
C GLU A 139 -5.90 -2.35 4.09
N PHE A 140 -5.89 -2.73 2.81
CA PHE A 140 -7.07 -2.71 1.96
C PHE A 140 -7.79 -4.06 1.90
N ALA A 141 -7.21 -5.14 2.49
CA ALA A 141 -7.85 -6.43 2.55
C ALA A 141 -9.12 -6.37 3.41
N PRO A 142 -10.25 -6.97 2.96
CA PRO A 142 -11.44 -7.05 3.80
C PRO A 142 -11.11 -7.84 5.07
N SER A 143 -11.42 -7.27 6.24
CA SER A 143 -11.20 -7.93 7.53
C SER A 143 -12.08 -9.18 7.60
N THR A 144 -11.45 -10.35 7.48
CA THR A 144 -12.07 -11.67 7.53
C THR A 144 -12.37 -12.09 8.99
N THR A 145 -12.99 -11.23 9.78
CA THR A 145 -13.32 -11.57 11.18
C THR A 145 -14.67 -12.29 11.31
N GLU A 146 -15.45 -12.48 10.25
CA GLU A 146 -16.78 -13.09 10.32
C GLU A 146 -16.87 -14.56 9.84
N HIS A 147 -15.81 -15.16 9.27
CA HIS A 147 -15.88 -16.54 8.76
C HIS A 147 -15.27 -17.62 9.67
N ALA A 148 -14.62 -17.27 10.77
CA ALA A 148 -14.08 -18.27 11.71
C ALA A 148 -15.14 -18.84 12.65
N THR A 149 -16.21 -18.10 12.96
CA THR A 149 -17.26 -18.54 13.91
C THR A 149 -18.23 -19.52 13.28
N THR A 150 -18.54 -19.41 12.00
CA THR A 150 -19.53 -20.28 11.32
C THR A 150 -19.00 -21.68 11.02
N ARG A 151 -17.67 -21.85 10.94
CA ARG A 151 -17.06 -23.16 10.66
C ARG A 151 -16.91 -24.05 11.92
N ALA A 152 -16.84 -23.44 13.10
CA ALA A 152 -16.78 -24.16 14.37
C ALA A 152 -18.18 -24.70 14.78
N GLU A 153 -19.24 -23.95 14.52
CA GLU A 153 -20.61 -24.39 14.80
C GLU A 153 -21.10 -25.49 13.84
N ALA A 154 -20.69 -25.46 12.57
CA ALA A 154 -21.03 -26.51 11.60
C ALA A 154 -20.32 -27.86 11.91
N ALA A 155 -19.17 -27.86 12.57
CA ALA A 155 -18.48 -29.07 12.98
C ALA A 155 -19.08 -29.71 14.24
N SER A 156 -19.68 -28.92 15.15
CA SER A 156 -20.30 -29.41 16.39
C SER A 156 -21.63 -30.10 16.15
N VAL A 157 -22.39 -29.74 15.11
CA VAL A 157 -23.70 -30.37 14.79
C VAL A 157 -23.56 -31.75 14.13
N ARG A 158 -22.41 -32.10 13.54
CA ARG A 158 -22.20 -33.39 12.86
C ARG A 158 -21.78 -34.53 13.77
N VAL A 159 -21.43 -34.30 15.01
CA VAL A 159 -20.99 -35.36 15.94
C VAL A 159 -22.16 -36.01 16.71
N HIS A 160 -23.38 -35.43 16.69
CA HIS A 160 -24.52 -35.92 17.49
C HIS A 160 -25.57 -36.75 16.72
N MET A 161 -25.36 -37.03 15.41
CA MET A 161 -26.32 -37.84 14.62
C MET A 161 -25.75 -39.18 14.12
N GLY A 162 -24.71 -39.70 14.76
CA GLY A 162 -24.02 -40.93 14.34
C GLY A 162 -24.09 -42.12 15.31
N ALA A 163 -25.04 -42.17 16.22
CA ALA A 163 -25.18 -43.33 17.13
C ALA A 163 -26.65 -43.69 17.34
N GLU A 164 -27.21 -44.40 16.37
CA GLU A 164 -28.29 -45.34 16.60
C GLU A 164 -28.69 -46.00 15.28
N SER A 165 -28.37 -47.24 15.12
CA SER A 165 -29.13 -48.35 14.60
C SER A 165 -28.21 -49.44 14.08
N ARG A 166 -27.85 -50.36 14.96
CA ARG A 166 -27.47 -51.71 14.57
C ARG A 166 -28.53 -52.66 15.12
N ALA A 167 -29.37 -53.18 14.26
CA ALA A 167 -30.18 -54.36 14.52
C ALA A 167 -29.50 -55.60 13.92
N PRO A 168 -29.59 -56.79 14.55
CA PRO A 168 -28.76 -57.93 14.23
C PRO A 168 -29.32 -58.76 13.08
N ALA A 169 -28.42 -59.37 12.34
CA ALA A 169 -28.70 -60.32 11.27
C ALA A 169 -29.23 -61.62 11.80
N SER A 170 -30.37 -62.05 11.30
CA SER A 170 -30.86 -63.41 11.45
C SER A 170 -30.33 -64.34 10.35
N ARG A 171 -29.75 -65.47 10.79
CA ARG A 171 -29.32 -66.58 9.94
C ARG A 171 -30.55 -67.35 9.47
N GLY A 172 -30.55 -67.83 8.28
CA GLY A 172 -31.43 -68.88 7.76
C GLY A 172 -30.70 -69.72 6.70
N PRO A 173 -30.98 -71.06 6.68
CA PRO A 173 -30.03 -71.99 6.09
C PRO A 173 -30.48 -72.60 4.76
N TYR A 174 -29.50 -73.15 4.05
CA TYR A 174 -29.48 -74.30 3.08
C TYR A 174 -30.51 -74.40 1.95
N ARG A 175 -30.07 -74.39 0.72
CA ARG A 175 -29.76 -75.53 -0.15
C ARG A 175 -29.14 -75.09 -1.46
#